data_5162fd4d651abad8cc9228114ca39053
#
_entry.id   5162fd4d651abad8cc9228114ca39053
#
_cell.length_a   1.000
_cell.length_b   1.000
_cell.length_c   1.000
_cell.angle_alpha   90.00
_cell.angle_beta   90.00
_cell.angle_gamma   90.00
#
_symmetry.space_group_name_H-M   'P 1'
#
loop_
_entity.id
_entity.type
_entity.pdbx_description
1 polymer ?
#
loop_
_entity_poly.entity_id
_entity_poly.type
_entity_poly.pdbx_seq_one_letter_code
_entity_poly.pdbx_strand_id
1 'polypeptide(L)'
;CQQHPFDRDQYDYLFHITTGTHVAQICSYLLTESRHFPGRLVQTSPDKHKPKSVGKTQLIDLNLSRYDQLANRFDSEHQAGAEFLKGGIQTRNRDFNQMISQIEKVAIRSGAPILLTGPPGAGKSQLATRIYQLKEKRAQIDGSLIAVNCATLRGESAMAALFGHTKGAFTGAVQTREGFLKAADHGVLFLDEIGELGAEEQAMLLHALEHKTFHPVGSDIAVSSDFQLIAGTNRDLQQEVRAGRFREDLLARINLWSYALPALKQRR
;
A
#
# COMPACT_ATOMS: atom_id res chain seq x y z
N CYS A 1 -20.40 37.88 -0.82
CA CYS A 1 -19.16 38.33 -0.16
C CYS A 1 -18.61 39.66 -0.71
N GLN A 2 -19.11 40.16 -1.83
CA GLN A 2 -18.67 41.44 -2.38
C GLN A 2 -19.36 42.68 -1.79
N GLN A 3 -20.33 42.51 -0.88
CA GLN A 3 -21.16 43.64 -0.40
C GLN A 3 -20.80 44.16 1.00
N HIS A 4 -19.97 43.49 1.78
CA HIS A 4 -19.55 43.94 3.11
C HIS A 4 -18.05 43.72 3.27
N PRO A 5 -17.23 44.78 3.21
CA PRO A 5 -15.81 44.69 3.53
C PRO A 5 -15.66 44.37 5.02
N PHE A 6 -14.84 43.35 5.34
CA PHE A 6 -14.50 42.99 6.72
C PHE A 6 -13.49 44.04 7.26
N ASP A 7 -13.85 44.69 8.35
CA ASP A 7 -12.97 45.60 9.07
C ASP A 7 -12.39 44.91 10.31
N ARG A 8 -11.12 44.51 10.26
CA ARG A 8 -10.41 43.80 11.33
C ARG A 8 -9.94 44.70 12.46
N ASP A 9 -9.85 46.01 12.22
CA ASP A 9 -9.33 46.94 13.20
C ASP A 9 -10.43 47.38 14.20
N GLN A 10 -11.69 47.24 13.79
CA GLN A 10 -12.85 47.59 14.61
C GLN A 10 -13.63 46.35 15.15
N TYR A 11 -13.55 45.20 14.49
CA TYR A 11 -14.46 44.08 14.80
C TYR A 11 -13.75 42.73 14.85
N ASP A 12 -14.12 41.92 15.85
CA ASP A 12 -13.79 40.49 15.94
C ASP A 12 -14.95 39.70 15.30
N TYR A 13 -14.69 39.03 14.19
CA TYR A 13 -15.70 38.27 13.47
C TYR A 13 -15.75 36.83 13.99
N LEU A 14 -16.96 36.37 14.36
CA LEU A 14 -17.24 35.02 14.80
C LEU A 14 -18.20 34.36 13.81
N PHE A 15 -17.78 33.28 13.17
CA PHE A 15 -18.60 32.51 12.24
C PHE A 15 -19.18 31.29 12.94
N HIS A 16 -20.52 31.26 13.06
CA HIS A 16 -21.24 30.18 13.73
C HIS A 16 -21.45 28.99 12.78
N ILE A 17 -20.97 27.80 13.15
CA ILE A 17 -21.00 26.61 12.30
C ILE A 17 -21.86 25.46 12.86
N THR A 18 -22.60 25.67 13.92
CA THR A 18 -23.42 24.61 14.56
C THR A 18 -24.61 24.21 13.69
N THR A 19 -25.14 25.14 12.90
CA THR A 19 -26.31 24.92 12.04
C THR A 19 -25.90 24.96 10.56
N GLY A 20 -26.58 24.15 9.76
CA GLY A 20 -26.32 24.05 8.32
C GLY A 20 -26.00 22.63 7.87
N THR A 21 -25.90 22.45 6.58
CA THR A 21 -25.46 21.15 6.02
C THR A 21 -23.98 20.91 6.29
N HIS A 22 -23.58 19.65 6.31
CA HIS A 22 -22.17 19.26 6.46
C HIS A 22 -21.26 19.98 5.45
N VAL A 23 -21.74 20.17 4.24
CA VAL A 23 -21.01 20.92 3.19
C VAL A 23 -20.80 22.37 3.59
N ALA A 24 -21.82 23.06 4.11
CA ALA A 24 -21.71 24.45 4.56
C ALA A 24 -20.71 24.59 5.71
N GLN A 25 -20.70 23.64 6.65
CA GLN A 25 -19.75 23.61 7.77
C GLN A 25 -18.31 23.44 7.28
N ILE A 26 -18.05 22.50 6.36
CA ILE A 26 -16.74 22.26 5.75
C ILE A 26 -16.28 23.50 4.95
N CYS A 27 -17.17 24.11 4.16
CA CYS A 27 -16.85 25.32 3.40
C CYS A 27 -16.49 26.49 4.32
N SER A 28 -17.26 26.67 5.40
CA SER A 28 -16.96 27.73 6.38
C SER A 28 -15.61 27.52 7.07
N TYR A 29 -15.30 26.26 7.39
CA TYR A 29 -14.01 25.84 7.92
C TYR A 29 -12.87 26.18 6.97
N LEU A 30 -12.95 25.71 5.71
CA LEU A 30 -11.92 25.96 4.69
C LEU A 30 -11.72 27.46 4.38
N LEU A 31 -12.82 28.23 4.32
CA LEU A 31 -12.77 29.67 4.05
C LEU A 31 -12.13 30.45 5.21
N THR A 32 -12.34 30.02 6.45
CA THR A 32 -11.71 30.65 7.61
C THR A 32 -10.25 30.29 7.72
N GLU A 33 -9.88 29.02 7.46
CA GLU A 33 -8.50 28.54 7.45
C GLU A 33 -7.68 29.20 6.34
N SER A 34 -8.25 29.32 5.14
CA SER A 34 -7.62 30.01 4.01
C SER A 34 -7.58 31.54 4.14
N ARG A 35 -8.06 32.08 5.28
CA ARG A 35 -8.17 33.52 5.55
C ARG A 35 -9.06 34.33 4.59
N HIS A 36 -9.90 33.65 3.82
CA HIS A 36 -10.93 34.31 3.04
C HIS A 36 -12.04 34.91 3.92
N PHE A 37 -12.30 34.26 5.06
CA PHE A 37 -13.11 34.81 6.14
C PHE A 37 -12.19 35.19 7.31
N PRO A 38 -12.07 36.51 7.59
CA PRO A 38 -11.18 36.99 8.62
C PRO A 38 -11.86 36.92 10.01
N GLY A 39 -11.91 35.76 10.60
CA GLY A 39 -12.54 35.57 11.89
C GLY A 39 -12.26 34.20 12.51
N ARG A 40 -12.99 33.91 13.60
CA ARG A 40 -12.89 32.63 14.33
C ARG A 40 -14.19 31.84 14.20
N LEU A 41 -14.08 30.52 14.18
CA LEU A 41 -15.24 29.63 14.11
C LEU A 41 -15.81 29.40 15.53
N VAL A 42 -17.12 29.42 15.65
CA VAL A 42 -17.84 29.18 16.90
C VAL A 42 -18.81 28.03 16.70
N GLN A 43 -18.75 27.08 17.60
CA GLN A 43 -19.72 25.99 17.69
C GLN A 43 -20.47 26.07 19.00
N THR A 44 -21.80 25.89 18.96
CA THR A 44 -22.63 25.80 20.16
C THR A 44 -23.19 24.38 20.29
N SER A 45 -23.24 23.87 21.50
CA SER A 45 -23.85 22.57 21.81
C SER A 45 -24.78 22.70 23.02
N PRO A 46 -25.93 21.98 23.04
CA PRO A 46 -26.80 21.96 24.22
C PRO A 46 -26.08 21.34 25.41
N ASP A 47 -26.26 21.89 26.60
CA ASP A 47 -25.74 21.28 27.81
C ASP A 47 -26.65 20.08 28.20
N LYS A 48 -26.13 18.86 28.09
CA LYS A 48 -26.84 17.62 28.39
C LYS A 48 -27.28 17.53 29.87
N HIS A 49 -26.62 18.29 30.76
CA HIS A 49 -26.89 18.25 32.21
C HIS A 49 -27.86 19.34 32.67
N LYS A 50 -28.16 20.34 31.83
CA LYS A 50 -29.09 21.43 32.14
C LYS A 50 -29.91 21.83 30.91
N PRO A 51 -30.98 21.09 30.58
CA PRO A 51 -31.70 21.28 29.30
C PRO A 51 -32.44 22.62 29.16
N LYS A 52 -32.48 23.45 30.21
CA LYS A 52 -33.07 24.81 30.19
C LYS A 52 -32.03 25.94 30.32
N SER A 53 -30.73 25.61 30.29
CA SER A 53 -29.67 26.62 30.38
C SER A 53 -29.14 27.02 29.02
N VAL A 54 -28.45 28.16 28.96
CA VAL A 54 -27.69 28.65 27.81
C VAL A 54 -26.69 27.56 27.43
N GLY A 55 -26.71 27.10 26.17
CA GLY A 55 -25.81 26.06 25.66
C GLY A 55 -24.32 26.42 25.78
N LYS A 56 -23.45 25.42 25.74
CA LYS A 56 -22.02 25.65 25.79
C LYS A 56 -21.55 26.17 24.43
N THR A 57 -20.79 27.26 24.46
CA THR A 57 -20.13 27.85 23.27
C THR A 57 -18.67 27.44 23.30
N GLN A 58 -18.20 26.87 22.21
CA GLN A 58 -16.81 26.50 22.01
C GLN A 58 -16.26 27.28 20.82
N LEU A 59 -15.21 28.05 21.06
CA LEU A 59 -14.40 28.62 20.00
C LEU A 59 -13.57 27.49 19.38
N ILE A 60 -13.71 27.30 18.09
CA ILE A 60 -12.82 26.40 17.35
C ILE A 60 -11.60 27.23 17.00
N ASP A 61 -10.59 27.13 17.84
CA ASP A 61 -9.28 27.68 17.53
C ASP A 61 -8.60 26.74 16.55
N LEU A 62 -8.49 27.19 15.30
CA LEU A 62 -7.71 26.54 14.26
C LEU A 62 -6.23 26.76 14.58
N ASN A 63 -5.78 26.15 15.65
CA ASN A 63 -4.40 26.26 16.06
C ASN A 63 -3.54 25.49 15.07
N LEU A 64 -3.06 26.21 14.04
CA LEU A 64 -2.10 25.71 13.04
C LEU A 64 -0.98 24.89 13.69
N SER A 65 -0.59 25.22 14.92
CA SER A 65 0.43 24.48 15.67
C SER A 65 0.06 23.01 15.94
N ARG A 66 -1.24 22.68 16.07
CA ARG A 66 -1.67 21.27 16.19
C ARG A 66 -1.61 20.54 14.86
N TYR A 67 -1.95 21.23 13.76
CA TYR A 67 -1.82 20.66 12.41
C TYR A 67 -0.35 20.52 12.02
N ASP A 68 0.49 21.50 12.36
CA ASP A 68 1.93 21.42 12.16
C ASP A 68 2.54 20.25 12.97
N GLN A 69 2.09 20.01 14.19
CA GLN A 69 2.53 18.85 14.98
C GLN A 69 2.09 17.52 14.36
N LEU A 70 0.85 17.44 13.85
CA LEU A 70 0.38 16.26 13.14
C LEU A 70 1.11 16.07 11.81
N ALA A 71 1.26 17.13 11.02
CA ALA A 71 2.02 17.09 9.77
C ALA A 71 3.48 16.67 10.02
N ASN A 72 4.16 17.29 10.99
CA ASN A 72 5.53 16.95 11.39
C ASN A 72 5.63 15.50 11.89
N ARG A 73 4.62 15.00 12.60
CA ARG A 73 4.57 13.59 13.02
C ARG A 73 4.43 12.67 11.81
N PHE A 74 3.53 12.95 10.86
CA PHE A 74 3.41 12.18 9.63
C PHE A 74 4.69 12.21 8.81
N ASP A 75 5.32 13.37 8.67
CA ASP A 75 6.58 13.50 7.95
C ASP A 75 7.72 12.73 8.64
N SER A 76 7.80 12.77 9.97
CA SER A 76 8.78 12.00 10.73
C SER A 76 8.55 10.49 10.63
N GLU A 77 7.28 10.03 10.65
CA GLU A 77 6.92 8.63 10.48
C GLU A 77 7.24 8.13 9.04
N HIS A 78 7.02 8.97 8.02
CA HIS A 78 7.41 8.67 6.64
C HIS A 78 8.92 8.63 6.47
N GLN A 79 9.65 9.57 7.04
CA GLN A 79 11.11 9.57 7.01
C GLN A 79 11.68 8.32 7.69
N ALA A 80 11.15 7.97 8.87
CA ALA A 80 11.56 6.76 9.59
C ALA A 80 11.25 5.48 8.78
N GLY A 81 10.09 5.42 8.10
CA GLY A 81 9.73 4.31 7.22
C GLY A 81 10.66 4.21 6.01
N ALA A 82 10.95 5.32 5.34
CA ALA A 82 11.88 5.36 4.21
C ALA A 82 13.31 4.97 4.62
N GLU A 83 13.81 5.46 5.76
CA GLU A 83 15.11 5.06 6.31
C GLU A 83 15.15 3.57 6.67
N PHE A 84 14.08 3.04 7.21
CA PHE A 84 13.97 1.60 7.47
C PHE A 84 14.04 0.79 6.17
N LEU A 85 13.35 1.20 5.10
CA LEU A 85 13.41 0.53 3.78
C LEU A 85 14.81 0.60 3.16
N LYS A 86 15.56 1.68 3.39
CA LYS A 86 16.98 1.79 2.98
C LYS A 86 17.88 0.82 3.75
N GLY A 87 17.50 0.42 4.97
CA GLY A 87 18.25 -0.47 5.83
C GLY A 87 19.61 0.06 6.25
N GLY A 88 19.66 1.33 6.58
CA GLY A 88 20.87 2.00 7.01
C GLY A 88 21.84 2.36 5.86
N ILE A 89 21.48 2.10 4.60
CA ILE A 89 22.30 2.53 3.46
C ILE A 89 22.13 4.05 3.29
N GLN A 90 23.11 4.80 3.70
CA GLN A 90 23.18 6.22 3.41
C GLN A 90 23.63 6.40 1.95
N THR A 91 22.79 6.98 1.12
CA THR A 91 23.11 7.30 -0.27
C THR A 91 22.73 8.74 -0.59
N ARG A 92 23.57 9.40 -1.39
CA ARG A 92 23.31 10.74 -1.90
C ARG A 92 22.50 10.73 -3.21
N ASN A 93 22.21 9.54 -3.76
CA ASN A 93 21.44 9.41 -4.97
C ASN A 93 19.99 9.85 -4.74
N ARG A 94 19.62 11.00 -5.32
CA ARG A 94 18.29 11.61 -5.14
C ARG A 94 17.18 10.74 -5.69
N ASP A 95 17.38 10.15 -6.87
CA ASP A 95 16.37 9.34 -7.56
C ASP A 95 16.05 8.08 -6.76
N PHE A 96 17.09 7.43 -6.22
CA PHE A 96 16.90 6.28 -5.34
C PHE A 96 16.17 6.67 -4.04
N ASN A 97 16.52 7.79 -3.43
CA ASN A 97 15.86 8.27 -2.22
C ASN A 97 14.39 8.60 -2.47
N GLN A 98 14.08 9.23 -3.60
CA GLN A 98 12.71 9.55 -4.00
C GLN A 98 11.91 8.26 -4.27
N MET A 99 12.49 7.31 -4.99
CA MET A 99 11.88 6.01 -5.24
C MET A 99 11.55 5.27 -3.93
N ILE A 100 12.48 5.20 -2.98
CA ILE A 100 12.23 4.56 -1.68
C ILE A 100 11.12 5.27 -0.90
N SER A 101 11.06 6.60 -0.93
CA SER A 101 9.98 7.37 -0.32
C SER A 101 8.62 7.08 -0.97
N GLN A 102 8.59 6.88 -2.30
CA GLN A 102 7.36 6.46 -3.00
C GLN A 102 6.96 5.03 -2.62
N ILE A 103 7.92 4.10 -2.59
CA ILE A 103 7.67 2.70 -2.18
C ILE A 103 7.11 2.66 -0.75
N GLU A 104 7.64 3.45 0.16
CA GLU A 104 7.13 3.55 1.54
C GLU A 104 5.65 3.96 1.55
N LYS A 105 5.31 5.04 0.84
CA LYS A 105 3.94 5.54 0.75
C LYS A 105 2.98 4.50 0.16
N VAL A 106 3.40 3.82 -0.91
CA VAL A 106 2.62 2.77 -1.57
C VAL A 106 2.48 1.55 -0.66
N ALA A 107 3.56 1.10 -0.05
CA ALA A 107 3.55 -0.05 0.85
C ALA A 107 2.54 0.11 1.98
N ILE A 108 2.44 1.33 2.55
CA ILE A 108 1.53 1.60 3.67
C ILE A 108 0.08 1.80 3.22
N ARG A 109 -0.15 2.38 2.03
CA ARG A 109 -1.49 2.82 1.62
C ARG A 109 -2.19 1.88 0.65
N SER A 110 -1.47 0.92 0.08
CA SER A 110 -1.97 0.05 -0.98
C SER A 110 -1.74 -1.42 -0.66
N GLY A 111 -2.76 -2.25 -0.92
CA GLY A 111 -2.65 -3.71 -0.99
C GLY A 111 -2.41 -4.23 -2.41
N ALA A 112 -2.30 -3.33 -3.41
CA ALA A 112 -2.06 -3.72 -4.80
C ALA A 112 -0.65 -4.33 -4.99
N PRO A 113 -0.45 -5.14 -6.04
CA PRO A 113 0.85 -5.71 -6.38
C PRO A 113 1.94 -4.64 -6.54
N ILE A 114 3.16 -4.98 -6.12
CA ILE A 114 4.37 -4.18 -6.31
C ILE A 114 5.34 -4.96 -7.19
N LEU A 115 5.77 -4.37 -8.30
CA LEU A 115 6.77 -4.96 -9.20
C LEU A 115 8.13 -4.29 -8.98
N LEU A 116 9.12 -5.09 -8.59
CA LEU A 116 10.51 -4.66 -8.41
C LEU A 116 11.36 -5.18 -9.57
N THR A 117 11.82 -4.29 -10.43
CA THR A 117 12.72 -4.64 -11.54
C THR A 117 14.15 -4.21 -11.23
N GLY A 118 15.12 -4.81 -11.89
CA GLY A 118 16.52 -4.43 -11.77
C GLY A 118 17.48 -5.60 -11.83
N PRO A 119 18.79 -5.32 -11.99
CA PRO A 119 19.80 -6.36 -12.19
C PRO A 119 19.91 -7.31 -10.97
N PRO A 120 20.48 -8.49 -11.16
CA PRO A 120 20.83 -9.38 -10.07
C PRO A 120 21.66 -8.64 -9.02
N GLY A 121 21.40 -8.91 -7.74
CA GLY A 121 22.09 -8.23 -6.63
C GLY A 121 21.63 -6.78 -6.37
N ALA A 122 20.62 -6.25 -7.08
CA ALA A 122 20.08 -4.92 -6.81
C ALA A 122 19.34 -4.80 -5.47
N GLY A 123 19.15 -5.91 -4.72
CA GLY A 123 18.51 -5.91 -3.41
C GLY A 123 16.99 -5.98 -3.46
N LYS A 124 16.40 -6.52 -4.55
CA LYS A 124 14.95 -6.73 -4.68
C LYS A 124 14.38 -7.54 -3.50
N SER A 125 14.97 -8.69 -3.19
CA SER A 125 14.52 -9.59 -2.13
C SER A 125 14.64 -8.95 -0.74
N GLN A 126 15.72 -8.19 -0.48
CA GLN A 126 15.87 -7.45 0.76
C GLN A 126 14.83 -6.35 0.91
N LEU A 127 14.53 -5.64 -0.18
CA LEU A 127 13.52 -4.59 -0.17
C LEU A 127 12.13 -5.19 0.07
N ALA A 128 11.79 -6.31 -0.58
CA ALA A 128 10.53 -7.02 -0.34
C ALA A 128 10.38 -7.43 1.13
N THR A 129 11.43 -7.99 1.73
CA THR A 129 11.44 -8.33 3.16
C THR A 129 11.20 -7.11 4.05
N ARG A 130 11.82 -5.97 3.74
CA ARG A 130 11.63 -4.74 4.51
C ARG A 130 10.25 -4.12 4.33
N ILE A 131 9.67 -4.21 3.14
CA ILE A 131 8.28 -3.81 2.91
C ILE A 131 7.35 -4.64 3.81
N TYR A 132 7.51 -5.96 3.85
CA TYR A 132 6.77 -6.83 4.76
C TYR A 132 6.93 -6.39 6.22
N GLN A 133 8.17 -6.26 6.70
CA GLN A 133 8.46 -5.85 8.09
C GLN A 133 7.89 -4.46 8.44
N LEU A 134 7.85 -3.54 7.48
CA LEU A 134 7.24 -2.21 7.68
C LEU A 134 5.74 -2.33 7.88
N LYS A 135 5.07 -3.16 7.06
CA LYS A 135 3.62 -3.41 7.17
C LYS A 135 3.26 -4.13 8.47
N GLU A 136 4.05 -5.14 8.85
CA GLU A 136 3.91 -5.88 10.11
C GLU A 136 4.04 -4.95 11.32
N LYS A 137 5.08 -4.11 11.38
CA LYS A 137 5.26 -3.10 12.43
C LYS A 137 4.11 -2.11 12.54
N ARG A 138 3.41 -1.84 11.44
CA ARG A 138 2.24 -0.96 11.40
C ARG A 138 0.91 -1.71 11.58
N ALA A 139 0.95 -2.98 11.94
CA ALA A 139 -0.21 -3.86 12.13
C ALA A 139 -1.18 -3.84 10.94
N GLN A 140 -0.64 -3.78 9.70
CA GLN A 140 -1.43 -3.78 8.47
C GLN A 140 -1.63 -5.18 7.90
N ILE A 141 -0.82 -6.13 8.34
CA ILE A 141 -0.86 -7.54 7.97
C ILE A 141 -0.60 -8.36 9.22
N ASP A 142 -1.18 -9.53 9.30
CA ASP A 142 -1.03 -10.53 10.38
C ASP A 142 -0.53 -11.89 9.85
N GLY A 143 -0.50 -12.06 8.52
CA GLY A 143 0.06 -13.23 7.86
C GLY A 143 1.57 -13.13 7.62
N SER A 144 2.16 -14.23 7.17
CA SER A 144 3.60 -14.38 6.98
C SER A 144 4.12 -13.81 5.66
N LEU A 145 5.43 -13.57 5.59
CA LEU A 145 6.15 -13.40 4.33
C LEU A 145 6.53 -14.78 3.76
N ILE A 146 6.01 -15.09 2.60
CA ILE A 146 6.41 -16.27 1.82
C ILE A 146 7.25 -15.79 0.65
N ALA A 147 8.53 -16.14 0.65
CA ALA A 147 9.47 -15.77 -0.42
C ALA A 147 9.81 -17.00 -1.26
N VAL A 148 9.61 -16.87 -2.57
CA VAL A 148 9.80 -17.97 -3.52
C VAL A 148 10.63 -17.47 -4.69
N ASN A 149 11.65 -18.22 -5.09
CA ASN A 149 12.38 -17.98 -6.33
C ASN A 149 11.77 -18.85 -7.45
N CYS A 150 11.09 -18.20 -8.40
CA CYS A 150 10.42 -18.88 -9.49
C CYS A 150 11.38 -19.62 -10.43
N ALA A 151 12.65 -19.22 -10.50
CA ALA A 151 13.66 -19.94 -11.30
C ALA A 151 13.93 -21.36 -10.77
N THR A 152 13.60 -21.64 -9.52
CA THR A 152 13.74 -22.98 -8.91
C THR A 152 12.51 -23.87 -9.11
N LEU A 153 11.39 -23.26 -9.54
CA LEU A 153 10.14 -23.97 -9.78
C LEU A 153 10.09 -24.44 -11.23
N ARG A 154 9.83 -25.73 -11.46
CA ARG A 154 9.75 -26.29 -12.81
C ARG A 154 8.71 -27.40 -12.92
N GLY A 155 7.98 -27.40 -14.06
CA GLY A 155 7.03 -28.44 -14.41
C GLY A 155 5.90 -28.60 -13.36
N GLU A 156 5.32 -29.79 -13.26
CA GLU A 156 4.21 -30.11 -12.34
C GLU A 156 4.52 -29.74 -10.89
N SER A 157 5.77 -29.79 -10.47
CA SER A 157 6.17 -29.42 -9.11
C SER A 157 5.99 -27.91 -8.85
N ALA A 158 6.06 -27.05 -9.86
CA ALA A 158 5.86 -25.61 -9.71
C ALA A 158 4.40 -25.30 -9.36
N MET A 159 3.46 -25.92 -10.09
CA MET A 159 2.02 -25.79 -9.81
C MET A 159 1.68 -26.28 -8.40
N ALA A 160 2.17 -27.47 -8.04
CA ALA A 160 1.94 -28.04 -6.71
C ALA A 160 2.57 -27.21 -5.58
N ALA A 161 3.72 -26.58 -5.81
CA ALA A 161 4.38 -25.73 -4.83
C ALA A 161 3.63 -24.40 -4.64
N LEU A 162 3.21 -23.76 -5.73
CA LEU A 162 2.49 -22.46 -5.67
C LEU A 162 1.07 -22.63 -5.14
N PHE A 163 0.30 -23.54 -5.72
CA PHE A 163 -1.14 -23.66 -5.46
C PHE A 163 -1.52 -24.79 -4.51
N GLY A 164 -0.56 -25.64 -4.15
CA GLY A 164 -0.81 -26.83 -3.34
C GLY A 164 -1.36 -28.00 -4.17
N HIS A 165 -1.50 -29.16 -3.54
CA HIS A 165 -2.05 -30.34 -4.17
C HIS A 165 -2.77 -31.23 -3.17
N THR A 166 -3.71 -32.03 -3.65
CA THR A 166 -4.36 -33.09 -2.87
C THR A 166 -3.57 -34.39 -2.99
N LYS A 167 -3.77 -35.28 -2.03
CA LYS A 167 -3.22 -36.63 -2.11
C LYS A 167 -3.69 -37.31 -3.41
N GLY A 168 -2.75 -37.89 -4.14
CA GLY A 168 -3.04 -38.60 -5.39
C GLY A 168 -3.15 -37.72 -6.64
N ALA A 169 -2.92 -36.39 -6.54
CA ALA A 169 -3.01 -35.46 -7.65
C ALA A 169 -2.01 -35.78 -8.80
N PHE A 170 -0.88 -36.37 -8.48
CA PHE A 170 0.16 -36.80 -9.43
C PHE A 170 0.99 -37.93 -8.84
N THR A 171 1.81 -38.58 -9.65
CA THR A 171 2.70 -39.65 -9.20
C THR A 171 3.68 -39.14 -8.15
N GLY A 172 3.55 -39.62 -6.91
CA GLY A 172 4.36 -39.17 -5.77
C GLY A 172 3.64 -38.21 -4.82
N ALA A 173 2.40 -37.79 -5.10
CA ALA A 173 1.58 -36.98 -4.19
C ALA A 173 1.02 -37.88 -3.03
N VAL A 174 1.88 -38.24 -2.09
CA VAL A 174 1.53 -39.14 -0.97
C VAL A 174 0.62 -38.49 0.05
N GLN A 175 0.73 -37.17 0.20
CA GLN A 175 -0.03 -36.37 1.16
C GLN A 175 -0.57 -35.08 0.48
N THR A 176 -1.63 -34.53 1.04
CA THR A 176 -2.09 -33.19 0.68
C THR A 176 -1.10 -32.14 1.22
N ARG A 177 -0.76 -31.16 0.41
CA ARG A 177 0.12 -30.05 0.81
C ARG A 177 -0.49 -28.71 0.42
N GLU A 178 -0.48 -27.77 1.36
CA GLU A 178 -0.81 -26.38 1.07
C GLU A 178 0.27 -25.74 0.18
N GLY A 179 -0.17 -24.89 -0.76
CA GLY A 179 0.73 -24.14 -1.61
C GLY A 179 1.19 -22.83 -0.98
N PHE A 180 2.19 -22.22 -1.60
CA PHE A 180 2.75 -20.94 -1.14
C PHE A 180 1.71 -19.80 -1.12
N LEU A 181 0.75 -19.81 -2.06
CA LEU A 181 -0.31 -18.80 -2.08
C LEU A 181 -1.18 -18.88 -0.81
N LYS A 182 -1.52 -20.09 -0.35
CA LYS A 182 -2.28 -20.25 0.89
C LYS A 182 -1.45 -19.92 2.11
N ALA A 183 -0.19 -20.32 2.14
CA ALA A 183 0.73 -20.01 3.23
C ALA A 183 0.97 -18.50 3.39
N ALA A 184 0.77 -17.70 2.32
CA ALA A 184 0.90 -16.25 2.34
C ALA A 184 -0.41 -15.51 2.72
N ASP A 185 -1.46 -16.24 3.08
CA ASP A 185 -2.77 -15.67 3.41
C ASP A 185 -2.65 -14.56 4.48
N HIS A 186 -3.33 -13.44 4.26
CA HIS A 186 -3.25 -12.22 5.08
C HIS A 186 -1.84 -11.63 5.26
N GLY A 187 -0.86 -12.11 4.46
CA GLY A 187 0.52 -11.68 4.49
C GLY A 187 1.04 -11.16 3.15
N VAL A 188 2.29 -11.47 2.85
CA VAL A 188 2.96 -11.08 1.62
C VAL A 188 3.52 -12.30 0.91
N LEU A 189 3.20 -12.43 -0.38
CA LEU A 189 3.85 -13.36 -1.28
C LEU A 189 4.91 -12.62 -2.09
N PHE A 190 6.18 -12.95 -1.90
CA PHE A 190 7.27 -12.44 -2.74
C PHE A 190 7.68 -13.50 -3.76
N LEU A 191 7.42 -13.22 -5.04
CA LEU A 191 7.84 -14.05 -6.16
C LEU A 191 9.06 -13.41 -6.83
N ASP A 192 10.25 -13.92 -6.53
CA ASP A 192 11.47 -13.49 -7.19
C ASP A 192 11.61 -14.19 -8.56
N GLU A 193 12.13 -13.47 -9.55
CA GLU A 193 12.25 -13.90 -10.95
C GLU A 193 10.91 -14.39 -11.54
N ILE A 194 9.85 -13.59 -11.36
CA ILE A 194 8.49 -13.93 -11.80
C ILE A 194 8.40 -14.23 -13.30
N GLY A 195 9.30 -13.69 -14.12
CA GLY A 195 9.40 -13.96 -15.55
C GLY A 195 9.82 -15.40 -15.89
N GLU A 196 10.15 -16.24 -14.90
CA GLU A 196 10.47 -17.66 -15.07
C GLU A 196 9.24 -18.58 -14.94
N LEU A 197 8.07 -18.03 -14.53
CA LEU A 197 6.84 -18.81 -14.42
C LEU A 197 6.39 -19.33 -15.80
N GLY A 198 5.94 -20.56 -15.86
CA GLY A 198 5.32 -21.16 -17.04
C GLY A 198 3.93 -20.55 -17.32
N ALA A 199 3.39 -20.85 -18.50
CA ALA A 199 2.12 -20.26 -18.95
C ALA A 199 0.94 -20.65 -18.06
N GLU A 200 0.93 -21.87 -17.52
CA GLU A 200 -0.12 -22.36 -16.63
C GLU A 200 -0.07 -21.67 -15.27
N GLU A 201 1.13 -21.56 -14.67
CA GLU A 201 1.32 -20.85 -13.40
C GLU A 201 0.95 -19.37 -13.53
N GLN A 202 1.29 -18.75 -14.65
CA GLN A 202 0.90 -17.36 -14.91
C GLN A 202 -0.62 -17.18 -14.96
N ALA A 203 -1.35 -18.10 -15.64
CA ALA A 203 -2.81 -18.06 -15.73
C ALA A 203 -3.47 -18.24 -14.37
N MET A 204 -3.01 -19.21 -13.59
CA MET A 204 -3.56 -19.46 -12.26
C MET A 204 -3.22 -18.35 -11.27
N LEU A 205 -2.02 -17.77 -11.34
CA LEU A 205 -1.63 -16.64 -10.52
C LEU A 205 -2.52 -15.41 -10.81
N LEU A 206 -2.79 -15.13 -12.10
CA LEU A 206 -3.72 -14.07 -12.48
C LEU A 206 -5.09 -14.29 -11.86
N HIS A 207 -5.65 -15.50 -12.01
CA HIS A 207 -6.94 -15.84 -11.41
C HIS A 207 -6.94 -15.64 -9.89
N ALA A 208 -5.90 -16.07 -9.20
CA ALA A 208 -5.77 -15.90 -7.74
C ALA A 208 -5.69 -14.42 -7.34
N LEU A 209 -5.01 -13.57 -8.13
CA LEU A 209 -4.91 -12.12 -7.87
C LEU A 209 -6.24 -11.37 -8.11
N GLU A 210 -7.08 -11.86 -9.02
CA GLU A 210 -8.36 -11.23 -9.35
C GLU A 210 -9.47 -11.66 -8.39
N HIS A 211 -9.55 -12.95 -8.09
CA HIS A 211 -10.67 -13.54 -7.37
C HIS A 211 -10.36 -13.89 -5.91
N LYS A 212 -9.08 -13.80 -5.49
CA LYS A 212 -8.59 -14.24 -4.18
C LYS A 212 -8.90 -15.71 -3.87
N THR A 213 -9.10 -16.49 -4.91
CA THR A 213 -9.37 -17.94 -4.85
C THR A 213 -8.60 -18.67 -5.94
N PHE A 214 -8.26 -19.91 -5.68
CA PHE A 214 -7.61 -20.82 -6.64
C PHE A 214 -7.92 -22.26 -6.29
N HIS A 215 -7.62 -23.19 -7.20
CA HIS A 215 -7.81 -24.63 -6.99
C HIS A 215 -6.45 -25.30 -6.80
N PRO A 216 -6.23 -26.04 -5.71
CA PRO A 216 -5.07 -26.91 -5.60
C PRO A 216 -5.08 -27.99 -6.70
N VAL A 217 -3.90 -28.44 -7.11
CA VAL A 217 -3.76 -29.48 -8.13
C VAL A 217 -4.50 -30.75 -7.66
N GLY A 218 -5.37 -31.27 -8.51
CA GLY A 218 -6.20 -32.44 -8.22
C GLY A 218 -7.40 -32.17 -7.30
N SER A 219 -7.81 -30.90 -7.14
CA SER A 219 -8.98 -30.53 -6.33
C SER A 219 -9.93 -29.62 -7.10
N ASP A 220 -11.22 -29.93 -7.03
CA ASP A 220 -12.30 -29.06 -7.53
C ASP A 220 -12.80 -28.07 -6.44
N ILE A 221 -12.22 -28.15 -5.24
CA ILE A 221 -12.58 -27.27 -4.13
C ILE A 221 -11.67 -26.04 -4.17
N ALA A 222 -12.28 -24.86 -4.32
CA ALA A 222 -11.58 -23.60 -4.30
C ALA A 222 -11.03 -23.29 -2.89
N VAL A 223 -9.81 -22.78 -2.83
CA VAL A 223 -9.16 -22.28 -1.63
C VAL A 223 -9.06 -20.76 -1.72
N SER A 224 -9.44 -20.07 -0.64
CA SER A 224 -9.32 -18.60 -0.55
C SER A 224 -7.98 -18.21 0.06
N SER A 225 -7.38 -17.14 -0.48
CA SER A 225 -6.19 -16.50 0.09
C SER A 225 -6.13 -15.03 -0.30
N ASP A 226 -6.01 -14.16 0.68
CA ASP A 226 -5.87 -12.71 0.50
C ASP A 226 -4.46 -12.27 0.87
N PHE A 227 -3.56 -12.31 -0.09
CA PHE A 227 -2.17 -11.90 0.08
C PHE A 227 -1.85 -10.66 -0.76
N GLN A 228 -0.86 -9.87 -0.35
CA GLN A 228 -0.26 -8.88 -1.22
C GLN A 228 0.89 -9.50 -2.00
N LEU A 229 0.88 -9.33 -3.33
CA LEU A 229 1.99 -9.77 -4.17
C LEU A 229 3.08 -8.70 -4.22
N ILE A 230 4.33 -9.12 -4.00
CA ILE A 230 5.52 -8.40 -4.44
C ILE A 230 6.22 -9.28 -5.48
N ALA A 231 6.42 -8.79 -6.68
CA ALA A 231 7.09 -9.52 -7.76
C ALA A 231 8.47 -8.93 -8.00
N GLY A 232 9.47 -9.78 -8.16
CA GLY A 232 10.84 -9.42 -8.53
C GLY A 232 11.22 -9.98 -9.90
N THR A 233 11.95 -9.22 -10.71
CA THR A 233 12.53 -9.75 -11.96
C THR A 233 13.73 -8.92 -12.42
N ASN A 234 14.65 -9.57 -13.12
CA ASN A 234 15.73 -8.92 -13.87
C ASN A 234 15.43 -8.84 -15.36
N ARG A 235 14.33 -9.46 -15.84
CA ARG A 235 13.92 -9.47 -17.24
C ARG A 235 13.08 -8.26 -17.58
N ASP A 236 13.11 -7.85 -18.83
CA ASP A 236 12.13 -6.93 -19.41
C ASP A 236 10.84 -7.69 -19.74
N LEU A 237 9.85 -7.61 -18.83
CA LEU A 237 8.57 -8.32 -19.01
C LEU A 237 7.81 -7.86 -20.25
N GLN A 238 8.01 -6.63 -20.75
CA GLN A 238 7.41 -6.17 -22.00
C GLN A 238 7.98 -6.94 -23.20
N GLN A 239 9.28 -7.21 -23.19
CA GLN A 239 9.91 -8.05 -24.21
C GLN A 239 9.47 -9.51 -24.09
N GLU A 240 9.29 -10.02 -22.87
CA GLU A 240 8.78 -11.37 -22.65
C GLU A 240 7.34 -11.53 -23.18
N VAL A 241 6.49 -10.49 -23.01
CA VAL A 241 5.13 -10.46 -23.58
C VAL A 241 5.20 -10.50 -25.12
N ARG A 242 6.01 -9.66 -25.75
CA ARG A 242 6.17 -9.65 -27.22
C ARG A 242 6.68 -10.97 -27.76
N ALA A 243 7.47 -11.69 -26.98
CA ALA A 243 7.99 -13.01 -27.32
C ALA A 243 7.03 -14.16 -26.97
N GLY A 244 5.83 -13.88 -26.45
CA GLY A 244 4.83 -14.88 -26.07
C GLY A 244 5.21 -15.74 -24.84
N ARG A 245 6.22 -15.34 -24.08
CA ARG A 245 6.66 -16.06 -22.86
C ARG A 245 6.05 -15.54 -21.58
N PHE A 246 5.49 -14.34 -21.60
CA PHE A 246 4.76 -13.77 -20.46
C PHE A 246 3.38 -13.26 -20.91
N ARG A 247 2.36 -13.44 -20.08
CA ARG A 247 1.00 -13.02 -20.40
C ARG A 247 0.83 -11.51 -20.20
N GLU A 248 0.21 -10.86 -21.17
CA GLU A 248 -0.06 -9.42 -21.15
C GLU A 248 -1.02 -9.04 -20.03
N ASP A 249 -2.07 -9.85 -19.80
CA ASP A 249 -3.06 -9.63 -18.76
C ASP A 249 -2.46 -9.74 -17.35
N LEU A 250 -1.58 -10.70 -17.10
CA LEU A 250 -0.85 -10.79 -15.85
C LEU A 250 0.09 -9.58 -15.65
N LEU A 251 0.80 -9.17 -16.69
CA LEU A 251 1.66 -7.99 -16.63
C LEU A 251 0.83 -6.75 -16.28
N ALA A 252 -0.31 -6.53 -16.90
CA ALA A 252 -1.20 -5.41 -16.60
C ALA A 252 -1.65 -5.42 -15.13
N ARG A 253 -1.90 -6.61 -14.56
CA ARG A 253 -2.35 -6.76 -13.17
C ARG A 253 -1.25 -6.48 -12.15
N ILE A 254 0.02 -6.86 -12.43
CA ILE A 254 1.14 -6.70 -11.48
C ILE A 254 1.92 -5.40 -11.66
N ASN A 255 1.78 -4.71 -12.80
CA ASN A 255 2.54 -3.50 -13.14
C ASN A 255 1.87 -2.20 -12.64
N LEU A 256 1.02 -2.27 -11.63
CA LEU A 256 0.35 -1.09 -11.06
C LEU A 256 1.35 -0.18 -10.32
N TRP A 257 2.25 -0.77 -9.55
CA TRP A 257 3.33 -0.08 -8.86
C TRP A 257 4.65 -0.72 -9.23
N SER A 258 5.33 -0.12 -10.20
CA SER A 258 6.60 -0.65 -10.74
C SER A 258 7.77 0.25 -10.37
N TYR A 259 8.84 -0.36 -9.84
CA TYR A 259 10.04 0.34 -9.41
C TYR A 259 11.29 -0.34 -9.94
N ALA A 260 12.10 0.42 -10.70
CA ALA A 260 13.35 -0.07 -11.26
C ALA A 260 14.51 0.24 -10.28
N LEU A 261 14.99 -0.79 -9.60
CA LEU A 261 16.11 -0.66 -8.66
C LEU A 261 17.43 -0.52 -9.44
N PRO A 262 18.16 0.58 -9.26
CA PRO A 262 19.48 0.72 -9.89
C PRO A 262 20.50 -0.27 -9.31
N ALA A 263 21.50 -0.61 -10.07
CA ALA A 263 22.62 -1.42 -9.58
C ALA A 263 23.31 -0.75 -8.39
N LEU A 264 23.88 -1.54 -7.47
CA LEU A 264 24.54 -1.02 -6.25
C LEU A 264 25.64 0.01 -6.58
N LYS A 265 26.35 -0.16 -7.68
CA LYS A 265 27.39 0.79 -8.15
C LYS A 265 26.84 2.18 -8.50
N GLN A 266 25.56 2.27 -8.86
CA GLN A 266 24.87 3.51 -9.25
C GLN A 266 24.25 4.26 -8.07
N ARG A 267 24.30 3.68 -6.86
CA ARG A 267 23.71 4.25 -5.65
C ARG A 267 24.72 4.98 -4.73
N ARG A 268 25.93 5.20 -5.23
CA ARG A 268 27.00 5.89 -4.47
C ARG A 268 26.75 7.40 -4.37
#